data_f20cd8d755aafb7b474d62e6cfe18cf7
#
_entry.id   f20cd8d755aafb7b474d62e6cfe18cf7
#
_cell.length_a   1.000
_cell.length_b   1.000
_cell.length_c   1.000
_cell.angle_alpha   90.00
_cell.angle_beta   90.00
_cell.angle_gamma   90.00
#
_symmetry.space_group_name_H-M   'P 1'
#
loop_
_entity.id
_entity.type
_entity.pdbx_description
1 polymer ?
#
loop_
_entity_poly.entity_id
_entity_poly.type
_entity_poly.pdbx_seq_one_letter_code
_entity_poly.pdbx_strand_id
1 'polypeptide(L)'
;MAKKEFKKRYKKILSKVIPLWLVVILLINSIMATGFIEYYIMKKNFNKQIAALAKTTKNPEELAQILKQKVLPQKGYRLSVKWRNIGKQLLESGVINKTKYEELFAQDPVAKKEMEYLMNTSNEFMLINESNSRFMVNTLWALGLVNKSKILEEGSMKTYGKGDVMGFASTGGWTLGSKPTSELYSSREIIKLTSEQQELVKKIALTVYRPCCGNSTEFPDCNHGMAALGYIELAVAQGVGEKEIYRDLLRLNSFWFPQQYVELAAYFNQQNVSWDKVDAKVALGSQYSSAQGAQQVHQAVQGVPGLNVQQGGCGT
;
A
#
# COMPACT_ATOMS: atom_id res chain seq x y z
N MET A 1 13.31 -66.30 26.59
CA MET A 1 13.01 -65.93 25.16
C MET A 1 12.74 -64.44 24.95
N ALA A 2 12.01 -63.73 25.82
CA ALA A 2 11.64 -62.33 25.65
C ALA A 2 12.79 -61.32 25.52
N LYS A 3 13.90 -61.47 26.25
CA LYS A 3 15.08 -60.56 26.17
C LYS A 3 15.82 -60.59 24.82
N LYS A 4 15.75 -61.69 24.07
CA LYS A 4 16.38 -61.86 22.76
C LYS A 4 15.55 -61.17 21.64
N GLU A 5 14.22 -61.20 21.76
CA GLU A 5 13.31 -60.53 20.83
C GLU A 5 13.33 -59.02 21.01
N PHE A 6 13.39 -58.51 22.25
CA PHE A 6 13.51 -57.07 22.53
C PHE A 6 14.82 -56.48 21.94
N LYS A 7 15.96 -57.17 22.10
CA LYS A 7 17.22 -56.74 21.47
C LYS A 7 17.18 -56.77 19.94
N LYS A 8 16.42 -57.71 19.33
CA LYS A 8 16.28 -57.83 17.89
C LYS A 8 15.38 -56.72 17.32
N ARG A 9 14.32 -56.32 18.03
CA ARG A 9 13.49 -55.17 17.69
C ARG A 9 14.21 -53.83 17.85
N TYR A 10 14.97 -53.66 18.93
CA TYR A 10 15.79 -52.47 19.15
C TYR A 10 16.89 -52.28 18.07
N LYS A 11 17.58 -53.36 17.68
CA LYS A 11 18.51 -53.29 16.57
C LYS A 11 17.88 -52.98 15.22
N LYS A 12 16.63 -53.41 14.98
CA LYS A 12 15.90 -53.15 13.74
C LYS A 12 15.36 -51.69 13.66
N ILE A 13 15.19 -51.05 14.80
CA ILE A 13 14.81 -49.60 14.88
C ILE A 13 16.07 -48.71 14.70
N LEU A 14 17.19 -49.10 15.28
CA LEU A 14 18.47 -48.40 15.15
C LEU A 14 19.17 -48.56 13.77
N SER A 15 18.74 -49.52 12.94
CA SER A 15 19.32 -49.75 11.59
C SER A 15 18.59 -48.96 10.49
N LYS A 16 17.54 -48.17 10.79
CA LYS A 16 17.03 -47.18 9.84
C LYS A 16 17.91 -45.95 9.93
N VAL A 17 18.99 -45.94 9.17
CA VAL A 17 19.83 -44.78 8.96
C VAL A 17 18.94 -43.72 8.34
N ILE A 18 18.60 -42.69 9.13
CA ILE A 18 17.88 -41.54 8.60
C ILE A 18 18.83 -40.86 7.61
N PRO A 19 18.47 -40.72 6.35
CA PRO A 19 19.33 -40.07 5.36
C PRO A 19 19.76 -38.68 5.84
N LEU A 20 21.05 -38.36 5.72
CA LEU A 20 21.61 -37.09 6.18
C LEU A 20 20.85 -35.86 5.64
N TRP A 21 20.43 -35.94 4.38
CA TRP A 21 19.61 -34.87 3.77
C TRP A 21 18.29 -34.64 4.49
N LEU A 22 17.65 -35.67 5.03
CA LEU A 22 16.39 -35.59 5.79
C LEU A 22 16.64 -34.90 7.15
N VAL A 23 17.73 -35.19 7.80
CA VAL A 23 18.18 -34.54 9.05
C VAL A 23 18.43 -33.03 8.79
N VAL A 24 19.12 -32.72 7.70
CA VAL A 24 19.39 -31.33 7.29
C VAL A 24 18.11 -30.58 7.01
N ILE A 25 17.16 -31.17 6.28
CA ILE A 25 15.85 -30.55 6.02
C ILE A 25 15.08 -30.30 7.33
N LEU A 26 15.07 -31.27 8.24
CA LEU A 26 14.38 -31.12 9.54
C LEU A 26 15.01 -30.00 10.39
N LEU A 27 16.35 -29.90 10.38
CA LEU A 27 17.07 -28.83 11.08
C LEU A 27 16.75 -27.45 10.47
N ILE A 28 16.78 -27.33 9.15
CA ILE A 28 16.45 -26.06 8.47
C ILE A 28 15.00 -25.65 8.77
N ASN A 29 14.04 -26.58 8.66
CA ASN A 29 12.66 -26.30 8.99
C ASN A 29 12.46 -25.94 10.48
N SER A 30 13.18 -26.56 11.39
CA SER A 30 13.17 -26.22 12.81
C SER A 30 13.69 -24.82 13.07
N ILE A 31 14.81 -24.44 12.47
CA ILE A 31 15.40 -23.09 12.58
C ILE A 31 14.43 -22.05 12.00
N MET A 32 13.85 -22.32 10.83
CA MET A 32 12.87 -21.42 10.22
C MET A 32 11.60 -21.28 11.08
N ALA A 33 11.06 -22.39 11.59
CA ALA A 33 9.89 -22.37 12.47
C ALA A 33 10.17 -21.60 13.77
N THR A 34 11.35 -21.81 14.39
CA THR A 34 11.74 -21.08 15.60
C THR A 34 11.89 -19.58 15.32
N GLY A 35 12.55 -19.19 14.22
CA GLY A 35 12.66 -17.78 13.81
C GLY A 35 11.30 -17.13 13.53
N PHE A 36 10.36 -17.86 12.93
CA PHE A 36 8.99 -17.39 12.71
C PHE A 36 8.23 -17.21 14.02
N ILE A 37 8.36 -18.14 14.94
CA ILE A 37 7.70 -18.08 16.26
C ILE A 37 8.29 -16.93 17.08
N GLU A 38 9.61 -16.77 17.12
CA GLU A 38 10.27 -15.65 17.82
C GLU A 38 9.88 -14.31 17.21
N TYR A 39 9.87 -14.17 15.88
CA TYR A 39 9.40 -12.97 15.20
C TYR A 39 7.94 -12.65 15.55
N TYR A 40 7.06 -13.65 15.55
CA TYR A 40 5.65 -13.48 15.87
C TYR A 40 5.44 -13.06 17.34
N ILE A 41 6.16 -13.71 18.28
CA ILE A 41 6.11 -13.39 19.71
C ILE A 41 6.66 -11.97 19.95
N MET A 42 7.80 -11.63 19.34
CA MET A 42 8.41 -10.29 19.45
C MET A 42 7.48 -9.21 18.91
N LYS A 43 6.89 -9.43 17.72
CA LYS A 43 5.92 -8.52 17.12
C LYS A 43 4.66 -8.35 17.99
N LYS A 44 4.14 -9.44 18.55
CA LYS A 44 2.97 -9.42 19.44
C LYS A 44 3.28 -8.69 20.75
N ASN A 45 4.44 -8.94 21.37
CA ASN A 45 4.87 -8.27 22.60
C ASN A 45 5.15 -6.78 22.37
N PHE A 46 5.83 -6.43 21.27
CA PHE A 46 6.06 -5.04 20.87
C PHE A 46 4.75 -4.29 20.67
N ASN A 47 3.79 -4.86 19.93
CA ASN A 47 2.48 -4.27 19.73
C ASN A 47 1.70 -4.12 21.04
N LYS A 48 1.84 -5.08 21.98
CA LYS A 48 1.20 -5.03 23.31
C LYS A 48 1.83 -3.93 24.18
N GLN A 49 3.16 -3.79 24.16
CA GLN A 49 3.87 -2.72 24.88
C GLN A 49 3.49 -1.34 24.34
N ILE A 50 3.48 -1.15 23.01
CA ILE A 50 3.06 0.10 22.38
C ILE A 50 1.59 0.42 22.71
N ALA A 51 0.69 -0.59 22.68
CA ALA A 51 -0.71 -0.38 23.04
C ALA A 51 -0.89 -0.04 24.54
N ALA A 52 -0.07 -0.59 25.41
CA ALA A 52 -0.06 -0.27 26.83
C ALA A 52 0.48 1.15 27.07
N LEU A 53 1.60 1.52 26.43
CA LEU A 53 2.16 2.88 26.49
C LEU A 53 1.17 3.93 25.98
N ALA A 54 0.51 3.68 24.86
CA ALA A 54 -0.50 4.58 24.32
C ALA A 54 -1.73 4.78 25.22
N LYS A 55 -2.00 3.81 26.12
CA LYS A 55 -3.09 3.92 27.12
C LYS A 55 -2.65 4.59 28.42
N THR A 56 -1.37 4.50 28.77
CA THR A 56 -0.85 4.96 30.07
C THR A 56 -0.05 6.26 29.99
N THR A 57 0.34 6.65 28.78
CA THR A 57 1.16 7.85 28.61
C THR A 57 0.33 9.11 28.89
N LYS A 58 0.75 9.86 29.88
CA LYS A 58 0.21 11.18 30.23
C LYS A 58 0.89 12.29 29.43
N ASN A 59 1.97 11.96 28.67
CA ASN A 59 2.70 12.91 27.85
C ASN A 59 2.15 12.89 26.41
N PRO A 60 1.50 13.96 25.94
CA PRO A 60 0.92 14.05 24.62
C PRO A 60 1.95 13.94 23.47
N GLU A 61 3.18 14.43 23.67
CA GLU A 61 4.25 14.36 22.66
C GLU A 61 4.71 12.91 22.43
N GLU A 62 4.83 12.13 23.52
CA GLU A 62 5.15 10.71 23.45
C GLU A 62 4.03 9.93 22.74
N LEU A 63 2.76 10.27 23.02
CA LEU A 63 1.61 9.68 22.31
C LEU A 63 1.69 9.98 20.82
N ALA A 64 1.96 11.21 20.43
CA ALA A 64 2.08 11.60 19.01
C ALA A 64 3.19 10.81 18.30
N GLN A 65 4.34 10.61 18.94
CA GLN A 65 5.42 9.80 18.39
C GLN A 65 5.04 8.33 18.24
N ILE A 66 4.35 7.76 19.22
CA ILE A 66 3.84 6.39 19.17
C ILE A 66 2.84 6.23 17.99
N LEU A 67 1.93 7.18 17.84
CA LEU A 67 0.95 7.16 16.75
C LEU A 67 1.63 7.29 15.39
N LYS A 68 2.60 8.21 15.26
CA LYS A 68 3.40 8.35 14.05
C LYS A 68 4.09 7.03 13.67
N GLN A 69 4.73 6.35 14.62
CA GLN A 69 5.39 5.06 14.36
C GLN A 69 4.42 3.95 13.96
N LYS A 70 3.18 3.99 14.45
CA LYS A 70 2.13 3.02 14.08
C LYS A 70 1.59 3.27 12.69
N VAL A 71 1.36 4.52 12.33
CA VAL A 71 0.81 4.95 11.04
C VAL A 71 1.88 4.85 9.95
N LEU A 72 3.10 5.29 10.27
CA LEU A 72 4.25 5.44 9.36
C LEU A 72 5.46 4.68 9.91
N PRO A 73 5.42 3.34 9.97
CA PRO A 73 6.55 2.59 10.47
C PRO A 73 7.78 2.80 9.56
N GLN A 74 8.95 2.99 10.15
CA GLN A 74 10.20 3.24 9.43
C GLN A 74 10.51 2.19 8.35
N LYS A 75 10.18 0.92 8.61
CA LYS A 75 10.34 -0.17 7.64
C LYS A 75 9.28 -0.18 6.54
N GLY A 76 8.29 0.70 6.62
CA GLY A 76 7.16 0.72 5.71
C GLY A 76 6.21 -0.47 5.87
N TYR A 77 5.34 -0.62 4.86
CA TYR A 77 4.39 -1.72 4.77
C TYR A 77 4.57 -2.51 3.48
N ARG A 78 4.61 -3.82 3.60
CA ARG A 78 4.49 -4.73 2.47
C ARG A 78 3.04 -4.75 2.01
N LEU A 79 2.80 -4.47 0.74
CA LEU A 79 1.50 -4.52 0.09
C LEU A 79 1.18 -5.93 -0.39
N SER A 80 -0.07 -6.19 -0.70
CA SER A 80 -0.55 -7.54 -1.09
C SER A 80 -0.37 -7.83 -2.58
N VAL A 81 0.23 -6.94 -3.34
CA VAL A 81 0.44 -7.06 -4.78
C VAL A 81 1.91 -7.17 -5.16
N LYS A 82 2.16 -7.80 -6.30
CA LYS A 82 3.48 -7.90 -6.93
C LYS A 82 3.54 -7.00 -8.15
N TRP A 83 4.66 -6.31 -8.35
CA TRP A 83 4.80 -5.40 -9.48
C TRP A 83 4.98 -6.12 -10.83
N ARG A 84 5.65 -7.27 -10.82
CA ARG A 84 5.94 -8.07 -12.02
C ARG A 84 6.67 -7.25 -13.09
N ASN A 85 6.18 -7.25 -14.34
CA ASN A 85 6.74 -6.52 -15.48
C ASN A 85 5.99 -5.22 -15.81
N ILE A 86 5.15 -4.72 -14.91
CA ILE A 86 4.32 -3.54 -15.15
C ILE A 86 5.19 -2.32 -15.48
N GLY A 87 6.32 -2.13 -14.78
CA GLY A 87 7.23 -1.03 -15.07
C GLY A 87 7.70 -0.97 -16.52
N LYS A 88 8.08 -2.11 -17.09
CA LYS A 88 8.45 -2.20 -18.51
C LYS A 88 7.31 -1.81 -19.43
N GLN A 89 6.10 -2.28 -19.15
CA GLN A 89 4.91 -1.95 -19.94
C GLN A 89 4.56 -0.45 -19.86
N LEU A 90 4.78 0.19 -18.70
CA LEU A 90 4.60 1.65 -18.55
C LEU A 90 5.61 2.44 -19.40
N LEU A 91 6.87 2.00 -19.47
CA LEU A 91 7.89 2.59 -20.35
C LEU A 91 7.55 2.36 -21.83
N GLU A 92 7.19 1.14 -22.20
CA GLU A 92 6.83 0.75 -23.58
C GLU A 92 5.56 1.45 -24.07
N SER A 93 4.59 1.71 -23.20
CA SER A 93 3.38 2.48 -23.55
C SER A 93 3.68 3.95 -23.82
N GLY A 94 4.79 4.46 -23.28
CA GLY A 94 5.18 5.86 -23.33
C GLY A 94 4.47 6.72 -22.28
N VAL A 95 3.69 6.13 -21.34
CA VAL A 95 3.10 6.88 -20.23
C VAL A 95 4.19 7.38 -19.29
N ILE A 96 5.29 6.65 -19.16
CA ILE A 96 6.51 7.10 -18.47
C ILE A 96 7.61 7.34 -19.50
N ASN A 97 8.11 8.57 -19.54
CA ASN A 97 9.38 8.89 -20.19
C ASN A 97 10.52 8.67 -19.19
N LYS A 98 11.41 7.73 -19.50
CA LYS A 98 12.51 7.34 -18.61
C LYS A 98 13.36 8.53 -18.17
N THR A 99 13.79 9.39 -19.11
CA THR A 99 14.64 10.54 -18.82
C THR A 99 13.96 11.54 -17.88
N LYS A 100 12.70 11.90 -18.16
CA LYS A 100 11.93 12.79 -17.28
C LYS A 100 11.75 12.21 -15.87
N TYR A 101 11.59 10.88 -15.76
CA TYR A 101 11.47 10.19 -14.48
C TYR A 101 12.80 10.21 -13.71
N GLU A 102 13.92 9.93 -14.39
CA GLU A 102 15.25 10.00 -13.81
C GLU A 102 15.57 11.43 -13.31
N GLU A 103 15.21 12.46 -14.08
CA GLU A 103 15.35 13.86 -13.68
C GLU A 103 14.49 14.22 -12.46
N LEU A 104 13.21 13.81 -12.45
CA LEU A 104 12.28 14.07 -11.33
C LEU A 104 12.78 13.51 -10.01
N PHE A 105 13.36 12.31 -10.04
CA PHE A 105 13.82 11.59 -8.86
C PHE A 105 15.33 11.66 -8.62
N ALA A 106 16.07 12.46 -9.39
CA ALA A 106 17.54 12.54 -9.33
C ALA A 106 18.10 12.84 -7.93
N GLN A 107 17.34 13.60 -7.12
CA GLN A 107 17.74 13.98 -5.76
C GLN A 107 17.21 13.02 -4.67
N ASP A 108 16.38 12.04 -5.03
CA ASP A 108 15.82 11.13 -4.06
C ASP A 108 16.86 10.05 -3.68
N PRO A 109 17.12 9.82 -2.39
CA PRO A 109 18.17 8.90 -1.92
C PRO A 109 18.02 7.45 -2.45
N VAL A 110 16.80 7.07 -2.80
CA VAL A 110 16.45 5.72 -3.25
C VAL A 110 16.18 5.63 -4.76
N ALA A 111 16.34 6.75 -5.50
CA ALA A 111 15.97 6.87 -6.92
C ALA A 111 16.52 5.72 -7.79
N LYS A 112 17.79 5.37 -7.63
CA LYS A 112 18.41 4.29 -8.41
C LYS A 112 17.72 2.94 -8.18
N LYS A 113 17.40 2.61 -6.93
CA LYS A 113 16.72 1.36 -6.58
C LYS A 113 15.27 1.36 -7.08
N GLU A 114 14.59 2.49 -6.96
CA GLU A 114 13.21 2.63 -7.39
C GLU A 114 13.10 2.56 -8.93
N MET A 115 14.07 3.11 -9.67
CA MET A 115 14.12 2.96 -11.13
C MET A 115 14.26 1.50 -11.58
N GLU A 116 14.81 0.62 -10.75
CA GLU A 116 14.85 -0.82 -11.04
C GLU A 116 13.46 -1.44 -11.17
N TYR A 117 12.45 -0.93 -10.45
CA TYR A 117 11.06 -1.35 -10.60
C TYR A 117 10.48 -1.05 -11.99
N LEU A 118 10.97 0.00 -12.66
CA LEU A 118 10.56 0.33 -14.04
C LEU A 118 11.28 -0.53 -15.07
N MET A 119 12.53 -0.89 -14.82
CA MET A 119 13.39 -1.56 -15.80
C MET A 119 13.37 -3.08 -15.69
N ASN A 120 13.05 -3.62 -14.52
CA ASN A 120 13.15 -5.05 -14.24
C ASN A 120 11.79 -5.68 -13.93
N THR A 121 11.70 -6.99 -14.10
CA THR A 121 10.57 -7.78 -13.62
C THR A 121 10.81 -8.15 -12.15
N SER A 122 9.87 -7.83 -11.27
CA SER A 122 9.96 -8.19 -9.87
C SER A 122 8.79 -9.06 -9.44
N ASN A 123 9.08 -10.23 -8.88
CA ASN A 123 8.09 -11.11 -8.24
C ASN A 123 7.95 -10.85 -6.74
N GLU A 124 8.67 -9.87 -6.22
CA GLU A 124 8.54 -9.43 -4.84
C GLU A 124 7.24 -8.64 -4.64
N PHE A 125 6.71 -8.71 -3.43
CA PHE A 125 5.60 -7.85 -3.04
C PHE A 125 6.06 -6.40 -2.94
N MET A 126 5.23 -5.48 -3.39
CA MET A 126 5.52 -4.06 -3.30
C MET A 126 5.68 -3.62 -1.83
N LEU A 127 6.57 -2.68 -1.60
CA LEU A 127 6.82 -2.07 -0.30
C LEU A 127 6.55 -0.57 -0.42
N ILE A 128 5.76 -0.02 0.50
CA ILE A 128 5.59 1.43 0.65
C ILE A 128 6.26 1.90 1.94
N ASN A 129 7.03 2.96 1.87
CA ASN A 129 7.66 3.64 3.00
C ASN A 129 7.83 5.14 2.71
N GLU A 130 8.35 5.89 3.66
CA GLU A 130 8.55 7.33 3.53
C GLU A 130 9.45 7.70 2.35
N SER A 131 10.53 6.94 2.14
CA SER A 131 11.53 7.26 1.11
C SER A 131 11.06 6.97 -0.31
N ASN A 132 10.07 6.08 -0.53
CA ASN A 132 9.59 5.74 -1.86
C ASN A 132 8.14 6.19 -2.14
N SER A 133 7.50 6.84 -1.19
CA SER A 133 6.07 7.23 -1.32
C SER A 133 5.81 8.12 -2.54
N ARG A 134 6.72 9.05 -2.83
CA ARG A 134 6.64 9.94 -4.00
C ARG A 134 6.82 9.18 -5.31
N PHE A 135 7.77 8.27 -5.38
CA PHE A 135 7.94 7.39 -6.55
C PHE A 135 6.70 6.51 -6.77
N MET A 136 6.17 5.93 -5.69
CA MET A 136 5.00 5.04 -5.74
C MET A 136 3.74 5.76 -6.22
N VAL A 137 3.46 6.98 -5.72
CA VAL A 137 2.28 7.72 -6.18
C VAL A 137 2.37 8.02 -7.67
N ASN A 138 3.52 8.48 -8.17
CA ASN A 138 3.68 8.80 -9.59
C ASN A 138 3.60 7.55 -10.47
N THR A 139 4.19 6.44 -10.05
CA THR A 139 4.19 5.20 -10.83
C THR A 139 2.81 4.54 -10.87
N LEU A 140 2.08 4.55 -9.76
CA LEU A 140 0.69 4.10 -9.72
C LEU A 140 -0.26 5.05 -10.46
N TRP A 141 0.02 6.35 -10.45
CA TRP A 141 -0.71 7.34 -11.26
C TRP A 141 -0.54 7.05 -12.76
N ALA A 142 0.70 6.81 -13.21
CA ALA A 142 0.95 6.41 -14.60
C ALA A 142 0.16 5.14 -14.98
N LEU A 143 0.13 4.15 -14.09
CA LEU A 143 -0.63 2.92 -14.30
C LEU A 143 -2.13 3.19 -14.42
N GLY A 144 -2.72 3.89 -13.45
CA GLY A 144 -4.15 4.22 -13.47
C GLY A 144 -4.55 5.06 -14.67
N LEU A 145 -3.68 6.00 -15.09
CA LEU A 145 -3.92 6.86 -16.26
C LEU A 145 -3.99 6.09 -17.59
N VAL A 146 -3.05 5.16 -17.79
CA VAL A 146 -2.88 4.49 -19.09
C VAL A 146 -3.69 3.22 -19.23
N ASN A 147 -4.02 2.55 -18.12
CA ASN A 147 -4.74 1.29 -18.16
C ASN A 147 -6.20 1.48 -18.61
N LYS A 148 -6.68 0.61 -19.48
CA LYS A 148 -8.09 0.60 -19.90
C LYS A 148 -8.99 0.26 -18.73
N SER A 149 -9.91 1.17 -18.41
CA SER A 149 -10.80 1.05 -17.27
C SER A 149 -12.19 1.59 -17.59
N LYS A 150 -13.23 0.86 -17.21
CA LYS A 150 -14.61 1.36 -17.31
C LYS A 150 -14.82 2.64 -16.53
N ILE A 151 -14.13 2.82 -15.41
CA ILE A 151 -14.17 4.08 -14.62
C ILE A 151 -13.69 5.26 -15.46
N LEU A 152 -12.63 5.09 -16.25
CA LEU A 152 -12.10 6.17 -17.09
C LEU A 152 -12.96 6.37 -18.36
N GLU A 153 -13.48 5.29 -18.94
CA GLU A 153 -14.19 5.35 -20.22
C GLU A 153 -15.66 5.77 -20.08
N GLU A 154 -16.31 5.39 -18.96
CA GLU A 154 -17.75 5.52 -18.76
C GLU A 154 -18.12 6.18 -17.41
N GLY A 155 -17.12 6.42 -16.52
CA GLY A 155 -17.33 6.88 -15.15
C GLY A 155 -17.74 8.35 -15.04
N SER A 156 -17.93 8.76 -13.78
CA SER A 156 -18.45 10.07 -13.43
C SER A 156 -17.54 11.23 -13.86
N MET A 157 -16.20 11.03 -13.87
CA MET A 157 -15.25 12.05 -14.30
C MET A 157 -15.44 12.39 -15.79
N LYS A 158 -15.61 11.38 -16.65
CA LYS A 158 -15.85 11.59 -18.07
C LYS A 158 -17.23 12.23 -18.34
N THR A 159 -18.24 11.81 -17.60
CA THR A 159 -19.58 12.39 -17.67
C THR A 159 -19.60 13.85 -17.28
N TYR A 160 -18.93 14.20 -16.15
CA TYR A 160 -18.80 15.58 -15.68
C TYR A 160 -18.04 16.47 -16.66
N GLY A 161 -16.94 15.96 -17.23
CA GLY A 161 -16.13 16.65 -18.24
C GLY A 161 -16.78 16.71 -19.63
N LYS A 162 -17.99 16.16 -19.80
CA LYS A 162 -18.69 16.08 -21.11
C LYS A 162 -17.82 15.45 -22.21
N GLY A 163 -17.03 14.48 -21.84
CA GLY A 163 -16.09 13.78 -22.72
C GLY A 163 -14.67 14.34 -22.74
N ASP A 164 -14.46 15.59 -22.32
CA ASP A 164 -13.12 16.18 -22.16
C ASP A 164 -12.69 16.06 -20.70
N VAL A 165 -11.64 15.26 -20.48
CA VAL A 165 -11.07 15.03 -19.14
C VAL A 165 -9.69 15.69 -18.98
N MET A 166 -9.20 16.42 -19.98
CA MET A 166 -7.84 16.99 -19.92
C MET A 166 -7.74 18.20 -18.99
N GLY A 167 -8.86 18.72 -18.51
CA GLY A 167 -8.89 19.80 -17.51
C GLY A 167 -8.59 19.35 -16.07
N PHE A 168 -8.56 18.05 -15.78
CA PHE A 168 -8.28 17.57 -14.43
C PHE A 168 -6.77 17.41 -14.15
N ALA A 169 -6.38 17.58 -12.88
CA ALA A 169 -4.98 17.45 -12.45
C ALA A 169 -4.40 16.04 -12.72
N SER A 170 -5.23 15.01 -12.61
CA SER A 170 -4.82 13.61 -12.87
C SER A 170 -4.56 13.30 -14.34
N THR A 171 -5.03 14.14 -15.24
CA THR A 171 -4.93 13.94 -16.69
C THR A 171 -4.07 15.01 -17.35
N GLY A 172 -4.57 16.25 -17.50
CA GLY A 172 -3.78 17.34 -18.05
C GLY A 172 -2.52 17.71 -17.25
N GLY A 173 -2.51 17.39 -15.94
CA GLY A 173 -1.34 17.56 -15.09
C GLY A 173 -0.24 16.51 -15.27
N TRP A 174 -0.46 15.44 -16.02
CA TRP A 174 0.58 14.42 -16.29
C TRP A 174 1.60 14.90 -17.31
N THR A 175 2.79 15.22 -16.90
CA THR A 175 3.88 15.77 -17.73
C THR A 175 5.01 14.78 -18.00
N LEU A 176 4.99 13.62 -17.34
CA LEU A 176 6.09 12.65 -17.35
C LEU A 176 6.01 11.64 -18.50
N GLY A 177 5.04 11.78 -19.40
CA GLY A 177 4.89 10.93 -20.59
C GLY A 177 5.81 11.33 -21.74
N SER A 178 5.99 10.39 -22.68
CA SER A 178 6.65 10.60 -23.99
C SER A 178 5.67 11.09 -25.06
N LYS A 179 4.36 11.08 -24.73
CA LYS A 179 3.26 11.47 -25.61
C LYS A 179 2.32 12.42 -24.88
N PRO A 180 1.46 13.15 -25.59
CA PRO A 180 0.37 13.90 -24.98
C PRO A 180 -0.53 13.00 -24.12
N THR A 181 -0.99 13.50 -22.99
CA THR A 181 -1.82 12.72 -22.08
C THR A 181 -3.14 12.26 -22.70
N SER A 182 -3.68 13.04 -23.63
CA SER A 182 -4.88 12.65 -24.42
C SER A 182 -4.71 11.37 -25.24
N GLU A 183 -3.48 11.04 -25.65
CA GLU A 183 -3.17 9.78 -26.34
C GLU A 183 -2.87 8.62 -25.38
N LEU A 184 -2.55 8.95 -24.12
CA LEU A 184 -2.18 7.98 -23.09
C LEU A 184 -3.38 7.53 -22.24
N TYR A 185 -4.37 8.40 -22.07
CA TYR A 185 -5.54 8.17 -21.22
C TYR A 185 -6.33 6.93 -21.65
N SER A 186 -6.44 5.95 -20.76
CA SER A 186 -7.17 4.68 -20.97
C SER A 186 -6.79 3.97 -22.30
N SER A 187 -5.52 4.07 -22.74
CA SER A 187 -5.12 3.67 -24.08
C SER A 187 -4.52 2.26 -24.18
N ARG A 188 -4.16 1.65 -23.06
CA ARG A 188 -3.47 0.35 -23.02
C ARG A 188 -4.13 -0.60 -22.03
N GLU A 189 -4.22 -1.86 -22.38
CA GLU A 189 -4.65 -2.93 -21.48
C GLU A 189 -3.41 -3.55 -20.79
N ILE A 190 -2.77 -2.79 -19.87
CA ILE A 190 -1.63 -3.28 -19.08
C ILE A 190 -2.12 -4.30 -18.06
N ILE A 191 -3.23 -4.00 -17.42
CA ILE A 191 -3.94 -4.88 -16.49
C ILE A 191 -5.25 -5.27 -17.14
N LYS A 192 -5.36 -6.56 -17.50
CA LYS A 192 -6.60 -7.09 -18.04
C LYS A 192 -7.57 -7.43 -16.91
N LEU A 193 -8.77 -6.86 -16.96
CA LEU A 193 -9.84 -7.07 -15.99
C LEU A 193 -11.07 -7.68 -16.66
N THR A 194 -11.66 -8.71 -16.04
CA THR A 194 -12.98 -9.22 -16.47
C THR A 194 -14.08 -8.22 -16.12
N SER A 195 -15.29 -8.43 -16.63
CA SER A 195 -16.44 -7.58 -16.30
C SER A 195 -16.72 -7.56 -14.79
N GLU A 196 -16.65 -8.69 -14.13
CA GLU A 196 -16.85 -8.84 -12.68
C GLU A 196 -15.75 -8.11 -11.90
N GLN A 197 -14.51 -8.16 -12.39
CA GLN A 197 -13.39 -7.43 -11.80
C GLN A 197 -13.55 -5.92 -11.98
N GLN A 198 -14.03 -5.44 -13.11
CA GLN A 198 -14.35 -4.02 -13.34
C GLN A 198 -15.43 -3.54 -12.35
N GLU A 199 -16.48 -4.32 -12.11
CA GLU A 199 -17.50 -3.98 -11.12
C GLU A 199 -16.93 -3.96 -9.68
N LEU A 200 -16.02 -4.88 -9.33
CA LEU A 200 -15.33 -4.86 -8.04
C LEU A 200 -14.42 -3.64 -7.89
N VAL A 201 -13.67 -3.27 -8.93
CA VAL A 201 -12.88 -2.03 -8.97
C VAL A 201 -13.77 -0.83 -8.69
N LYS A 202 -14.91 -0.71 -9.40
CA LYS A 202 -15.87 0.38 -9.19
C LYS A 202 -16.43 0.42 -7.78
N LYS A 203 -16.83 -0.73 -7.23
CA LYS A 203 -17.35 -0.87 -5.86
C LYS A 203 -16.34 -0.35 -4.83
N ILE A 204 -15.06 -0.73 -4.96
CA ILE A 204 -14.01 -0.29 -4.04
C ILE A 204 -13.73 1.20 -4.24
N ALA A 205 -13.59 1.65 -5.47
CA ALA A 205 -13.29 3.03 -5.81
C ALA A 205 -14.34 4.03 -5.30
N LEU A 206 -15.62 3.67 -5.28
CA LEU A 206 -16.71 4.50 -4.73
C LEU A 206 -16.56 4.78 -3.22
N THR A 207 -15.87 3.93 -2.48
CA THR A 207 -15.75 4.05 -1.01
C THR A 207 -14.40 4.59 -0.54
N VAL A 208 -13.40 4.72 -1.45
CA VAL A 208 -12.05 5.19 -1.12
C VAL A 208 -11.90 6.67 -1.44
N TYR A 209 -11.70 7.46 -0.39
CA TYR A 209 -11.45 8.90 -0.46
C TYR A 209 -9.99 9.22 -0.12
N ARG A 210 -9.58 10.48 -0.34
CA ARG A 210 -8.27 11.02 -0.05
C ARG A 210 -8.37 12.47 0.44
N PRO A 211 -7.49 12.91 1.37
CA PRO A 211 -7.62 14.23 2.02
C PRO A 211 -7.43 15.44 1.11
N CYS A 212 -6.87 15.25 -0.10
CA CYS A 212 -6.62 16.38 -1.02
C CYS A 212 -7.87 16.87 -1.76
N CYS A 213 -8.98 16.12 -1.77
CA CYS A 213 -10.18 16.51 -2.51
C CYS A 213 -11.46 15.91 -1.89
N GLY A 214 -12.62 16.32 -2.42
CA GLY A 214 -13.93 15.84 -1.96
C GLY A 214 -14.43 14.58 -2.67
N ASN A 215 -13.75 14.10 -3.70
CA ASN A 215 -14.22 13.02 -4.56
C ASN A 215 -13.72 11.65 -4.09
N SER A 216 -14.49 10.60 -4.38
CA SER A 216 -14.00 9.22 -4.25
C SER A 216 -13.04 8.87 -5.38
N THR A 217 -12.37 7.71 -5.28
CA THR A 217 -11.48 7.20 -6.34
C THR A 217 -12.23 6.85 -7.63
N GLU A 218 -13.55 6.68 -7.59
CA GLU A 218 -14.40 6.54 -8.79
C GLU A 218 -14.40 7.80 -9.65
N PHE A 219 -14.14 8.97 -9.03
CA PHE A 219 -13.86 10.23 -9.72
C PHE A 219 -12.38 10.61 -9.52
N PRO A 220 -11.46 10.04 -10.30
CA PRO A 220 -10.01 10.11 -10.05
C PRO A 220 -9.40 11.40 -10.62
N ASP A 221 -9.88 12.57 -10.19
CA ASP A 221 -9.54 13.91 -10.70
C ASP A 221 -8.17 14.44 -10.29
N CYS A 222 -7.51 13.82 -9.30
CA CYS A 222 -6.16 14.18 -8.85
C CYS A 222 -5.19 13.01 -8.98
N ASN A 223 -3.89 13.28 -8.88
CA ASN A 223 -2.81 12.29 -8.95
C ASN A 223 -3.00 11.13 -7.96
N HIS A 224 -3.33 11.41 -6.71
CA HIS A 224 -3.56 10.37 -5.69
C HIS A 224 -4.81 9.52 -6.00
N GLY A 225 -5.87 10.13 -6.53
CA GLY A 225 -7.06 9.39 -6.96
C GLY A 225 -6.76 8.45 -8.11
N MET A 226 -6.00 8.92 -9.10
CA MET A 226 -5.60 8.10 -10.24
C MET A 226 -4.60 7.01 -9.81
N ALA A 227 -3.69 7.31 -8.88
CA ALA A 227 -2.79 6.33 -8.30
C ALA A 227 -3.53 5.24 -7.50
N ALA A 228 -4.53 5.63 -6.71
CA ALA A 228 -5.38 4.69 -5.99
C ALA A 228 -6.18 3.79 -6.94
N LEU A 229 -6.70 4.33 -8.06
CA LEU A 229 -7.36 3.55 -9.10
C LEU A 229 -6.40 2.51 -9.68
N GLY A 230 -5.19 2.91 -10.09
CA GLY A 230 -4.19 1.99 -10.61
C GLY A 230 -3.81 0.87 -9.62
N TYR A 231 -3.74 1.19 -8.33
CA TYR A 231 -3.55 0.18 -7.30
C TYR A 231 -4.73 -0.78 -7.17
N ILE A 232 -5.95 -0.28 -7.15
CA ILE A 232 -7.17 -1.11 -7.04
C ILE A 232 -7.24 -2.09 -8.22
N GLU A 233 -7.03 -1.61 -9.45
CA GLU A 233 -7.02 -2.43 -10.65
C GLU A 233 -5.98 -3.55 -10.57
N LEU A 234 -4.74 -3.22 -10.14
CA LEU A 234 -3.66 -4.18 -9.96
C LEU A 234 -4.01 -5.24 -8.90
N ALA A 235 -4.57 -4.82 -7.78
CA ALA A 235 -4.91 -5.71 -6.67
C ALA A 235 -6.06 -6.65 -7.03
N VAL A 236 -7.10 -6.13 -7.67
CA VAL A 236 -8.25 -6.93 -8.15
C VAL A 236 -7.82 -7.95 -9.20
N ALA A 237 -6.98 -7.56 -10.16
CA ALA A 237 -6.47 -8.47 -11.18
C ALA A 237 -5.59 -9.59 -10.59
N GLN A 238 -4.91 -9.33 -9.47
CA GLN A 238 -4.12 -10.34 -8.76
C GLN A 238 -4.95 -11.18 -7.78
N GLY A 239 -6.26 -10.98 -7.69
CA GLY A 239 -7.14 -11.74 -6.83
C GLY A 239 -7.00 -11.41 -5.34
N VAL A 240 -6.49 -10.22 -5.00
CA VAL A 240 -6.41 -9.76 -3.61
C VAL A 240 -7.81 -9.55 -3.06
N GLY A 241 -8.08 -10.06 -1.86
CA GLY A 241 -9.39 -9.92 -1.22
C GLY A 241 -9.72 -8.46 -0.87
N GLU A 242 -10.99 -8.07 -0.95
CA GLU A 242 -11.48 -6.69 -0.76
C GLU A 242 -10.95 -6.06 0.55
N LYS A 243 -10.96 -6.79 1.65
CA LYS A 243 -10.46 -6.33 2.96
C LYS A 243 -8.97 -5.96 2.93
N GLU A 244 -8.16 -6.75 2.25
CA GLU A 244 -6.73 -6.49 2.10
C GLU A 244 -6.48 -5.30 1.16
N ILE A 245 -7.29 -5.13 0.11
CA ILE A 245 -7.21 -3.96 -0.78
C ILE A 245 -7.45 -2.67 0.01
N TYR A 246 -8.50 -2.61 0.86
CA TYR A 246 -8.71 -1.44 1.73
C TYR A 246 -7.56 -1.22 2.71
N ARG A 247 -7.00 -2.30 3.27
CA ARG A 247 -5.85 -2.19 4.18
C ARG A 247 -4.62 -1.61 3.49
N ASP A 248 -4.34 -2.05 2.28
CA ASP A 248 -3.22 -1.55 1.50
C ASP A 248 -3.43 -0.11 1.04
N LEU A 249 -4.65 0.27 0.64
CA LEU A 249 -4.99 1.65 0.32
C LEU A 249 -4.88 2.58 1.54
N LEU A 250 -5.23 2.10 2.74
CA LEU A 250 -5.00 2.84 3.98
C LEU A 250 -3.50 3.07 4.22
N ARG A 251 -2.66 2.07 3.97
CA ARG A 251 -1.19 2.17 4.06
C ARG A 251 -0.62 3.16 3.04
N LEU A 252 -1.06 3.09 1.79
CA LEU A 252 -0.65 4.01 0.72
C LEU A 252 -1.02 5.44 1.08
N ASN A 253 -2.29 5.68 1.41
CA ASN A 253 -2.77 7.00 1.81
C ASN A 253 -2.03 7.54 3.05
N SER A 254 -1.68 6.67 4.01
CA SER A 254 -0.92 7.10 5.19
C SER A 254 0.44 7.69 4.81
N PHE A 255 1.15 7.12 3.83
CA PHE A 255 2.42 7.66 3.36
C PHE A 255 2.26 8.84 2.38
N TRP A 256 1.13 8.92 1.67
CA TRP A 256 0.83 10.05 0.79
C TRP A 256 0.33 11.28 1.56
N PHE A 257 -0.34 11.08 2.70
CA PHE A 257 -0.92 12.12 3.54
C PHE A 257 -0.56 11.90 5.03
N PRO A 258 0.75 11.95 5.37
CA PRO A 258 1.24 11.53 6.69
C PRO A 258 0.60 12.30 7.84
N GLN A 259 0.44 13.63 7.71
CA GLN A 259 -0.17 14.45 8.74
C GLN A 259 -1.62 14.03 9.01
N GLN A 260 -2.44 13.92 7.97
CA GLN A 260 -3.87 13.63 8.08
C GLN A 260 -4.12 12.24 8.69
N TYR A 261 -3.29 11.26 8.37
CA TYR A 261 -3.47 9.91 8.91
C TYR A 261 -2.89 9.73 10.31
N VAL A 262 -1.88 10.49 10.71
CA VAL A 262 -1.45 10.56 12.13
C VAL A 262 -2.52 11.25 12.98
N GLU A 263 -3.13 12.32 12.49
CA GLU A 263 -4.27 12.98 13.13
C GLU A 263 -5.49 12.05 13.22
N LEU A 264 -5.79 11.30 12.17
CA LEU A 264 -6.86 10.31 12.17
C LEU A 264 -6.60 9.19 13.20
N ALA A 265 -5.35 8.75 13.34
CA ALA A 265 -4.98 7.79 14.37
C ALA A 265 -5.16 8.35 15.78
N ALA A 266 -4.85 9.64 15.99
CA ALA A 266 -5.10 10.32 17.26
C ALA A 266 -6.60 10.42 17.56
N TYR A 267 -7.40 10.76 16.56
CA TYR A 267 -8.86 10.82 16.66
C TYR A 267 -9.47 9.47 17.07
N PHE A 268 -9.08 8.38 16.42
CA PHE A 268 -9.54 7.04 16.80
C PHE A 268 -9.03 6.63 18.19
N ASN A 269 -7.78 7.00 18.55
CA ASN A 269 -7.24 6.72 19.87
C ASN A 269 -8.03 7.41 20.99
N GLN A 270 -8.53 8.65 20.79
CA GLN A 270 -9.42 9.33 21.73
C GLN A 270 -10.75 8.55 21.94
N GLN A 271 -11.17 7.76 20.95
CA GLN A 271 -12.34 6.89 21.01
C GLN A 271 -12.01 5.47 21.51
N ASN A 272 -10.81 5.25 22.09
CA ASN A 272 -10.30 3.96 22.53
C ASN A 272 -10.14 2.90 21.41
N VAL A 273 -10.01 3.33 20.18
CA VAL A 273 -9.71 2.47 19.03
C VAL A 273 -8.27 2.63 18.64
N SER A 274 -7.45 1.58 18.80
CA SER A 274 -6.05 1.61 18.38
C SER A 274 -5.93 1.47 16.86
N TRP A 275 -4.93 2.16 16.26
CA TRP A 275 -4.74 2.22 14.81
C TRP A 275 -4.71 0.86 14.10
N ASP A 276 -4.09 -0.14 14.71
CA ASP A 276 -4.02 -1.51 14.20
C ASP A 276 -5.39 -2.25 14.17
N LYS A 277 -6.40 -1.70 14.86
CA LYS A 277 -7.77 -2.23 14.90
C LYS A 277 -8.77 -1.39 14.10
N VAL A 278 -8.33 -0.27 13.55
CA VAL A 278 -9.19 0.57 12.71
C VAL A 278 -9.65 -0.23 11.48
N ASP A 279 -10.94 -0.17 11.19
CA ASP A 279 -11.46 -0.70 9.93
C ASP A 279 -10.99 0.19 8.77
N ALA A 280 -10.19 -0.36 7.88
CA ALA A 280 -9.59 0.38 6.79
C ALA A 280 -10.63 0.96 5.81
N LYS A 281 -11.74 0.26 5.56
CA LYS A 281 -12.83 0.76 4.73
C LYS A 281 -13.52 1.98 5.35
N VAL A 282 -13.74 1.94 6.67
CA VAL A 282 -14.30 3.06 7.43
C VAL A 282 -13.35 4.26 7.41
N ALA A 283 -12.06 4.04 7.70
CA ALA A 283 -11.04 5.09 7.71
C ALA A 283 -10.89 5.78 6.35
N LEU A 284 -11.00 5.02 5.25
CA LEU A 284 -10.92 5.54 3.88
C LEU A 284 -12.21 6.19 3.38
N GLY A 285 -13.30 6.10 4.14
CA GLY A 285 -14.58 6.69 3.78
C GLY A 285 -14.59 8.23 3.80
N SER A 286 -15.59 8.84 3.17
CA SER A 286 -15.73 10.29 3.04
C SER A 286 -15.71 11.03 4.37
N GLN A 287 -16.24 10.42 5.42
CA GLN A 287 -16.30 11.00 6.76
C GLN A 287 -14.92 11.34 7.35
N TYR A 288 -13.87 10.60 6.97
CA TYR A 288 -12.54 10.75 7.54
C TYR A 288 -11.48 11.13 6.51
N SER A 289 -11.61 10.62 5.28
CA SER A 289 -10.58 10.72 4.25
C SER A 289 -10.95 11.61 3.07
N SER A 290 -12.12 12.29 3.06
CA SER A 290 -12.32 13.42 2.15
C SER A 290 -11.63 14.68 2.68
N ALA A 291 -11.45 15.70 1.85
CA ALA A 291 -10.91 16.99 2.29
C ALA A 291 -11.69 17.58 3.49
N GLN A 292 -13.02 17.50 3.44
CA GLN A 292 -13.87 17.95 4.53
C GLN A 292 -13.74 17.04 5.77
N GLY A 293 -13.73 15.72 5.58
CA GLY A 293 -13.57 14.75 6.67
C GLY A 293 -12.23 14.91 7.38
N ALA A 294 -11.14 15.04 6.62
CA ALA A 294 -9.81 15.28 7.17
C ALA A 294 -9.72 16.61 7.94
N GLN A 295 -10.40 17.67 7.45
CA GLN A 295 -10.47 18.95 8.15
C GLN A 295 -11.24 18.83 9.48
N GLN A 296 -12.33 18.08 9.52
CA GLN A 296 -13.07 17.82 10.76
C GLN A 296 -12.22 17.02 11.76
N VAL A 297 -11.51 16.01 11.31
CA VAL A 297 -10.55 15.26 12.13
C VAL A 297 -9.47 16.18 12.69
N HIS A 298 -8.85 17.01 11.84
CA HIS A 298 -7.85 18.00 12.25
C HIS A 298 -8.38 18.90 13.37
N GLN A 299 -9.58 19.47 13.20
CA GLN A 299 -10.20 20.32 14.23
C GLN A 299 -10.43 19.57 15.55
N ALA A 300 -10.83 18.31 15.49
CA ALA A 300 -11.09 17.49 16.68
C ALA A 300 -9.81 17.17 17.49
N VAL A 301 -8.64 17.15 16.84
CA VAL A 301 -7.36 16.82 17.49
C VAL A 301 -6.39 17.98 17.63
N GLN A 302 -6.74 19.21 17.29
CA GLN A 302 -5.89 20.40 17.36
C GLN A 302 -5.24 20.63 18.74
N GLY A 303 -5.90 20.16 19.80
CA GLY A 303 -5.40 20.30 21.18
C GLY A 303 -4.36 19.24 21.59
N VAL A 304 -3.99 18.31 20.73
CA VAL A 304 -3.03 17.25 21.02
C VAL A 304 -1.62 17.70 20.63
N PRO A 305 -0.72 18.01 21.61
CA PRO A 305 0.64 18.46 21.31
C PRO A 305 1.44 17.39 20.55
N GLY A 306 2.37 17.84 19.71
CA GLY A 306 3.32 16.95 19.02
C GLY A 306 2.76 16.22 17.80
N LEU A 307 1.48 16.43 17.41
CA LEU A 307 0.91 15.79 16.22
C LEU A 307 1.43 16.37 14.89
N ASN A 308 2.16 17.48 14.91
CA ASN A 308 2.71 18.07 13.69
C ASN A 308 3.74 17.14 13.06
N VAL A 309 3.40 16.56 11.91
CA VAL A 309 4.29 15.81 11.03
C VAL A 309 4.71 16.77 9.92
N GLN A 310 5.98 16.77 9.52
CA GLN A 310 6.39 17.51 8.33
C GLN A 310 5.52 17.06 7.15
N GLN A 311 4.78 17.99 6.56
CA GLN A 311 3.99 17.71 5.36
C GLN A 311 4.95 17.33 4.24
N GLY A 312 4.87 16.10 3.78
CA GLY A 312 5.20 15.78 2.42
C GLY A 312 4.21 16.56 1.56
N GLY A 313 4.67 17.62 0.88
CA GLY A 313 3.78 18.39 0.02
C GLY A 313 3.20 17.48 -1.07
N CYS A 314 2.08 17.90 -1.67
CA CYS A 314 1.60 17.37 -2.96
C CYS A 314 2.62 17.74 -4.07
N GLY A 315 3.89 17.39 -3.88
CA GLY A 315 4.94 17.62 -4.82
C GLY A 315 4.94 16.47 -5.85
N THR A 316 4.25 16.68 -6.96
CA THR A 316 4.53 16.00 -8.22
C THR A 316 5.79 16.53 -8.82
#